data_ab884f72141f61b6e8479c106af6d200
#
_entry.id   ab884f72141f61b6e8479c106af6d200
#
_cell.length_a   1.000
_cell.length_b   1.000
_cell.length_c   1.000
_cell.angle_alpha   90.00
_cell.angle_beta   90.00
_cell.angle_gamma   90.00
#
_symmetry.space_group_name_H-M   'P 1'
#
loop_
_entity.id
_entity.type
_entity.pdbx_description
1 polymer ?
#
loop_
_entity_poly.entity_id
_entity_poly.type
_entity_poly.pdbx_seq_one_letter_code
_entity_poly.pdbx_strand_id
1 'polypeptide(L)'
;TSRLLQFYVRILAPFVVAINACARFILRRILGLRYQEEELVFSKEDLNFYLQQTFNVETTSEDKPEIDEEMFTNAMTFNEVRVKEFMVPRTELSAMQVDSTIDELLDYFVEQGHSRVIIYRDSLDDVLGFVHHSALFKRPNAIADILQPVLMVPESMAANLLLSEFTKHRQTIAVVVDVFGGTEGIVT
;
A
#
# COMPACT_ATOMS: atom_id res chain seq x y z
N THR A 1 -6.88 49.89 -7.23
CA THR A 1 -5.47 49.48 -7.53
C THR A 1 -5.36 48.36 -8.57
N SER A 2 -6.38 47.50 -8.77
CA SER A 2 -6.33 46.38 -9.72
C SER A 2 -6.36 46.79 -11.21
N ARG A 3 -7.02 47.87 -11.58
CA ARG A 3 -7.12 48.32 -13.00
C ARG A 3 -5.81 48.83 -13.57
N LEU A 4 -5.00 49.52 -12.77
CA LEU A 4 -3.67 49.98 -13.17
C LEU A 4 -2.72 48.79 -13.39
N LEU A 5 -2.78 47.78 -12.51
CA LEU A 5 -1.96 46.56 -12.65
C LEU A 5 -2.30 45.80 -13.93
N GLN A 6 -3.58 45.66 -14.25
CA GLN A 6 -4.04 45.00 -15.49
C GLN A 6 -3.61 45.76 -16.75
N PHE A 7 -3.56 47.07 -16.70
CA PHE A 7 -3.09 47.90 -17.81
C PHE A 7 -1.59 47.71 -18.06
N TYR A 8 -0.77 47.67 -17.01
CA TYR A 8 0.66 47.38 -17.12
C TYR A 8 0.93 45.97 -17.64
N VAL A 9 0.21 44.95 -17.11
CA VAL A 9 0.34 43.58 -17.59
C VAL A 9 -0.01 43.49 -19.08
N ARG A 10 -1.05 44.19 -19.56
CA ARG A 10 -1.50 44.14 -20.95
C ARG A 10 -0.49 44.82 -21.91
N ILE A 11 0.23 45.84 -21.46
CA ILE A 11 1.27 46.51 -22.24
C ILE A 11 2.59 45.71 -22.23
N LEU A 12 2.94 45.09 -21.09
CA LEU A 12 4.17 44.31 -20.99
C LEU A 12 4.05 42.88 -21.57
N ALA A 13 2.84 42.31 -21.64
CA ALA A 13 2.63 40.97 -22.16
C ALA A 13 3.25 40.70 -23.54
N PRO A 14 3.10 41.57 -24.57
CA PRO A 14 3.72 41.33 -25.87
C PRO A 14 5.25 41.38 -25.82
N PHE A 15 5.83 42.17 -24.92
CA PHE A 15 7.28 42.24 -24.73
C PHE A 15 7.83 40.95 -24.12
N VAL A 16 7.14 40.40 -23.11
CA VAL A 16 7.51 39.14 -22.48
C VAL A 16 7.39 37.97 -23.46
N VAL A 17 6.34 37.97 -24.29
CA VAL A 17 6.16 36.94 -25.33
C VAL A 17 7.26 37.02 -26.38
N ALA A 18 7.64 38.23 -26.81
CA ALA A 18 8.72 38.46 -27.79
C ALA A 18 10.09 38.02 -27.24
N ILE A 19 10.41 38.35 -25.99
CA ILE A 19 11.66 37.92 -25.34
C ILE A 19 11.71 36.41 -25.21
N ASN A 20 10.63 35.75 -24.76
CA ASN A 20 10.55 34.31 -24.65
C ASN A 20 10.63 33.62 -26.02
N ALA A 21 10.04 34.18 -27.06
CA ALA A 21 10.14 33.66 -28.42
C ALA A 21 11.58 33.76 -28.96
N CYS A 22 12.25 34.91 -28.71
CA CYS A 22 13.64 35.12 -29.09
C CYS A 22 14.59 34.17 -28.34
N ALA A 23 14.40 34.02 -27.03
CA ALA A 23 15.17 33.09 -26.21
C ALA A 23 14.99 31.62 -26.68
N ARG A 24 13.76 31.19 -26.95
CA ARG A 24 13.46 29.84 -27.51
C ARG A 24 14.07 29.63 -28.89
N PHE A 25 14.07 30.67 -29.74
CA PHE A 25 14.68 30.60 -31.05
C PHE A 25 16.20 30.42 -30.95
N ILE A 26 16.86 31.22 -30.07
CA ILE A 26 18.30 31.15 -29.81
C ILE A 26 18.67 29.75 -29.25
N LEU A 27 17.96 29.27 -28.24
CA LEU A 27 18.19 27.96 -27.62
C LEU A 27 18.05 26.82 -28.64
N ARG A 28 17.00 26.84 -29.49
CA ARG A 28 16.81 25.82 -30.53
C ARG A 28 17.83 25.89 -31.66
N ARG A 29 18.21 27.11 -32.08
CA ARG A 29 19.04 27.29 -33.29
C ARG A 29 20.54 27.20 -33.00
N ILE A 30 20.97 27.64 -31.79
CA ILE A 30 22.41 27.74 -31.45
C ILE A 30 22.84 26.57 -30.56
N LEU A 31 22.03 26.16 -29.55
CA LEU A 31 22.40 25.10 -28.64
C LEU A 31 21.82 23.73 -29.02
N GLY A 32 20.86 23.64 -29.95
CA GLY A 32 20.26 22.36 -30.34
C GLY A 32 19.48 21.66 -29.22
N LEU A 33 19.28 22.33 -28.08
CA LEU A 33 18.57 21.78 -26.92
C LEU A 33 17.06 21.79 -27.21
N ARG A 34 16.44 20.61 -27.24
CA ARG A 34 14.99 20.49 -27.12
C ARG A 34 14.63 20.85 -25.67
N TYR A 35 14.15 22.08 -25.48
CA TYR A 35 13.51 22.46 -24.24
C TYR A 35 12.19 21.68 -24.17
N GLN A 36 12.21 20.54 -23.49
CA GLN A 36 10.99 19.95 -22.96
C GLN A 36 10.62 20.87 -21.78
N GLU A 37 9.43 21.45 -21.81
CA GLU A 37 8.78 21.89 -20.59
C GLU A 37 8.61 20.60 -19.78
N GLU A 38 9.59 20.29 -18.94
CA GLU A 38 9.37 19.36 -17.85
C GLU A 38 8.25 20.03 -17.01
N GLU A 39 7.03 19.52 -17.12
CA GLU A 39 6.08 19.69 -16.05
C GLU A 39 6.88 19.45 -14.77
N LEU A 40 6.82 20.39 -13.85
CA LEU A 40 7.42 20.27 -12.53
C LEU A 40 6.79 19.05 -11.87
N VAL A 41 7.25 17.88 -12.26
CA VAL A 41 6.96 16.64 -11.54
C VAL A 41 7.73 16.79 -10.25
N PHE A 42 7.03 17.24 -9.21
CA PHE A 42 7.60 17.26 -7.87
C PHE A 42 8.14 15.87 -7.60
N SER A 43 9.46 15.79 -7.52
CA SER A 43 10.15 14.57 -7.15
C SER A 43 9.76 14.21 -5.71
N LYS A 44 9.79 12.92 -5.37
CA LYS A 44 9.60 12.49 -3.96
C LYS A 44 10.60 13.19 -3.03
N GLU A 45 11.81 13.46 -3.53
CA GLU A 45 12.86 14.17 -2.81
C GLU A 45 12.50 15.63 -2.55
N ASP A 46 11.91 16.32 -3.53
CA ASP A 46 11.45 17.71 -3.38
C ASP A 46 10.31 17.79 -2.37
N LEU A 47 9.38 16.84 -2.40
CA LEU A 47 8.28 16.76 -1.45
C LEU A 47 8.81 16.52 -0.03
N ASN A 48 9.75 15.57 0.14
CA ASN A 48 10.41 15.31 1.43
C ASN A 48 11.13 16.57 1.95
N PHE A 49 11.83 17.28 1.10
CA PHE A 49 12.53 18.51 1.49
C PHE A 49 11.55 19.60 1.96
N TYR A 50 10.46 19.83 1.23
CA TYR A 50 9.43 20.80 1.61
C TYR A 50 8.74 20.42 2.92
N LEU A 51 8.48 19.14 3.14
CA LEU A 51 7.85 18.66 4.36
C LEU A 51 8.78 18.80 5.57
N GLN A 52 10.04 18.38 5.47
CA GLN A 52 11.04 18.60 6.52
C GLN A 52 11.20 20.07 6.86
N GLN A 53 11.15 20.94 5.86
CA GLN A 53 11.22 22.39 6.07
C GLN A 53 9.97 22.92 6.78
N THR A 54 8.79 22.36 6.49
CA THR A 54 7.51 22.75 7.11
C THR A 54 7.40 22.26 8.55
N PHE A 55 7.88 21.04 8.83
CA PHE A 55 7.89 20.46 10.18
C PHE A 55 8.99 21.07 11.08
N ASN A 56 10.12 21.50 10.51
CA ASN A 56 11.23 22.14 11.25
C ASN A 56 11.05 23.65 11.47
N VAL A 57 10.06 24.28 10.83
CA VAL A 57 9.72 25.67 11.17
C VAL A 57 9.01 25.64 12.53
N GLU A 58 9.70 26.08 13.58
CA GLU A 58 9.14 26.42 14.89
C GLU A 58 8.08 27.53 14.75
N THR A 59 6.93 27.22 14.19
CA THR A 59 5.77 28.11 14.27
C THR A 59 5.11 27.90 15.61
N THR A 60 5.28 28.91 16.48
CA THR A 60 4.54 29.14 17.73
C THR A 60 3.05 29.46 17.46
N SER A 61 2.35 28.64 16.71
CA SER A 61 0.92 28.79 16.48
C SER A 61 0.20 27.50 16.85
N GLU A 62 -0.86 27.64 17.64
CA GLU A 62 -1.70 26.61 18.23
C GLU A 62 -2.49 25.74 17.20
N ASP A 63 -2.28 25.96 15.89
CA ASP A 63 -2.85 25.20 14.77
C ASP A 63 -1.76 24.38 14.06
N LYS A 64 -1.09 23.45 14.77
CA LYS A 64 -0.35 22.37 14.08
C LYS A 64 -1.38 21.41 13.49
N PRO A 65 -1.36 21.13 12.18
CA PRO A 65 -2.02 19.93 11.69
C PRO A 65 -1.36 18.74 12.40
N GLU A 66 -2.13 17.99 13.18
CA GLU A 66 -1.72 16.72 13.83
C GLU A 66 -1.44 15.64 12.78
N ILE A 67 -0.66 15.97 11.75
CA ILE A 67 -0.14 14.94 10.85
C ILE A 67 1.09 14.40 11.54
N ASP A 68 0.96 13.20 12.04
CA ASP A 68 2.06 12.44 12.59
C ASP A 68 3.11 12.25 11.48
N GLU A 69 4.29 12.85 11.66
CA GLU A 69 5.42 12.79 10.73
C GLU A 69 5.81 11.34 10.43
N GLU A 70 5.69 10.48 11.46
CA GLU A 70 5.95 9.05 11.33
C GLU A 70 4.91 8.39 10.41
N MET A 71 3.62 8.70 10.58
CA MET A 71 2.56 8.17 9.73
C MET A 71 2.75 8.59 8.27
N PHE A 72 3.14 9.84 8.04
CA PHE A 72 3.38 10.33 6.68
C PHE A 72 4.59 9.65 6.03
N THR A 73 5.70 9.55 6.77
CA THR A 73 6.92 8.86 6.31
C THR A 73 6.63 7.39 6.00
N ASN A 74 5.90 6.70 6.88
CA ASN A 74 5.48 5.32 6.67
C ASN A 74 4.57 5.17 5.44
N ALA A 75 3.68 6.12 5.19
CA ALA A 75 2.85 6.12 3.98
C ALA A 75 3.67 6.28 2.69
N MET A 76 4.72 7.10 2.70
CA MET A 76 5.59 7.28 1.54
C MET A 76 6.45 6.04 1.24
N THR A 77 6.94 5.36 2.27
CA THR A 77 7.77 4.14 2.14
C THR A 77 6.93 2.87 1.92
N PHE A 78 5.62 2.93 2.14
CA PHE A 78 4.70 1.78 2.04
C PHE A 78 4.77 1.06 0.68
N ASN A 79 5.09 1.76 -0.40
CA ASN A 79 5.28 1.17 -1.73
C ASN A 79 6.55 0.33 -1.86
N GLU A 80 7.52 0.51 -0.96
CA GLU A 80 8.82 -0.16 -0.99
C GLU A 80 8.83 -1.42 -0.14
N VAL A 81 7.97 -1.46 0.90
CA VAL A 81 7.83 -2.61 1.81
C VAL A 81 7.26 -3.82 1.07
N ARG A 82 7.89 -4.99 1.27
CA ARG A 82 7.47 -6.26 0.68
C ARG A 82 6.70 -7.10 1.69
N VAL A 83 5.80 -7.94 1.18
CA VAL A 83 4.96 -8.84 1.99
C VAL A 83 5.80 -9.68 2.96
N LYS A 84 6.96 -10.20 2.51
CA LYS A 84 7.87 -10.99 3.34
C LYS A 84 8.38 -10.28 4.60
N GLU A 85 8.37 -8.93 4.62
CA GLU A 85 8.91 -8.13 5.73
C GLU A 85 7.94 -8.03 6.92
N PHE A 86 6.65 -8.29 6.68
CA PHE A 86 5.61 -8.16 7.70
C PHE A 86 4.64 -9.36 7.78
N MET A 87 4.89 -10.42 7.00
CA MET A 87 4.10 -11.64 7.08
C MET A 87 4.35 -12.38 8.41
N VAL A 88 3.36 -13.13 8.86
CA VAL A 88 3.52 -14.14 9.89
C VAL A 88 4.16 -15.37 9.25
N PRO A 89 5.34 -15.81 9.69
CA PRO A 89 6.08 -16.89 9.05
C PRO A 89 5.37 -18.24 9.23
N ARG A 90 5.68 -19.19 8.34
CA ARG A 90 5.11 -20.56 8.33
C ARG A 90 5.19 -21.28 9.68
N THR A 91 6.24 -21.04 10.45
CA THR A 91 6.46 -21.66 11.77
C THR A 91 5.48 -21.21 12.84
N GLU A 92 4.83 -20.08 12.64
CA GLU A 92 3.88 -19.48 13.58
C GLU A 92 2.43 -19.57 13.08
N LEU A 93 2.18 -20.30 11.98
CA LEU A 93 0.85 -20.40 11.40
C LEU A 93 -0.08 -21.22 12.29
N SER A 94 -1.26 -20.66 12.55
CA SER A 94 -2.40 -21.41 13.07
C SER A 94 -3.08 -22.14 11.92
N ALA A 95 -2.83 -23.42 11.79
CA ALA A 95 -3.35 -24.25 10.70
C ALA A 95 -3.85 -25.61 11.19
N MET A 96 -4.85 -26.14 10.50
CA MET A 96 -5.49 -27.43 10.80
C MET A 96 -5.85 -28.18 9.53
N GLN A 97 -5.88 -29.50 9.60
CA GLN A 97 -6.25 -30.36 8.48
C GLN A 97 -7.77 -30.34 8.25
N VAL A 98 -8.20 -30.41 6.99
CA VAL A 98 -9.63 -30.34 6.61
C VAL A 98 -10.45 -31.49 7.17
N ASP A 99 -9.83 -32.64 7.39
CA ASP A 99 -10.47 -33.85 7.89
C ASP A 99 -10.61 -33.88 9.43
N SER A 100 -10.10 -32.88 10.15
CA SER A 100 -10.28 -32.71 11.58
C SER A 100 -11.75 -32.48 11.92
N THR A 101 -12.12 -32.81 13.16
CA THR A 101 -13.48 -32.63 13.65
C THR A 101 -13.79 -31.19 14.04
N ILE A 102 -15.08 -30.84 14.10
CA ILE A 102 -15.53 -29.50 14.55
C ILE A 102 -15.16 -29.25 16.02
N ASP A 103 -15.18 -30.29 16.86
CA ASP A 103 -14.83 -30.16 18.27
C ASP A 103 -13.32 -29.87 18.43
N GLU A 104 -12.46 -30.55 17.68
CA GLU A 104 -11.02 -30.25 17.64
C GLU A 104 -10.75 -28.81 17.15
N LEU A 105 -11.48 -28.35 16.15
CA LEU A 105 -11.36 -26.98 15.66
C LEU A 105 -11.80 -25.96 16.71
N LEU A 106 -12.86 -26.25 17.47
CA LEU A 106 -13.34 -25.40 18.56
C LEU A 106 -12.29 -25.31 19.67
N ASP A 107 -11.76 -26.45 20.10
CA ASP A 107 -10.71 -26.51 21.13
C ASP A 107 -9.46 -25.74 20.67
N TYR A 108 -9.07 -25.90 19.41
CA TYR A 108 -7.95 -25.18 18.82
C TYR A 108 -8.14 -23.65 18.85
N PHE A 109 -9.35 -23.15 18.53
CA PHE A 109 -9.65 -21.72 18.64
C PHE A 109 -9.55 -21.19 20.08
N VAL A 110 -9.98 -22.01 21.05
CA VAL A 110 -9.93 -21.64 22.48
C VAL A 110 -8.48 -21.61 22.98
N GLU A 111 -7.68 -22.60 22.59
CA GLU A 111 -6.27 -22.70 23.02
C GLU A 111 -5.37 -21.62 22.40
N GLN A 112 -5.51 -21.40 21.09
CA GLN A 112 -4.65 -20.47 20.35
C GLN A 112 -5.09 -19.00 20.49
N GLY A 113 -6.37 -18.75 20.78
CA GLY A 113 -6.93 -17.40 20.89
C GLY A 113 -6.99 -16.62 19.58
N HIS A 114 -6.74 -17.25 18.44
CA HIS A 114 -6.77 -16.62 17.13
C HIS A 114 -8.19 -16.59 16.56
N SER A 115 -8.50 -15.57 15.73
CA SER A 115 -9.83 -15.47 15.11
C SER A 115 -9.97 -16.27 13.83
N ARG A 116 -8.86 -16.68 13.21
CA ARG A 116 -8.81 -17.40 11.94
C ARG A 116 -7.80 -18.54 12.01
N VAL A 117 -8.14 -19.63 11.37
CA VAL A 117 -7.29 -20.82 11.24
C VAL A 117 -7.21 -21.20 9.76
N ILE A 118 -6.01 -21.41 9.26
CA ILE A 118 -5.76 -21.89 7.89
C ILE A 118 -6.13 -23.37 7.81
N ILE A 119 -6.83 -23.74 6.76
CA ILE A 119 -7.20 -25.13 6.51
C ILE A 119 -6.44 -25.66 5.31
N TYR A 120 -5.76 -26.78 5.52
CA TYR A 120 -4.98 -27.45 4.47
C TYR A 120 -5.46 -28.91 4.31
N ARG A 121 -5.07 -29.57 3.21
CA ARG A 121 -5.44 -30.98 2.94
C ARG A 121 -4.34 -31.93 3.42
N ASP A 122 -3.29 -32.08 2.64
CA ASP A 122 -2.22 -33.05 2.90
C ASP A 122 -1.02 -32.42 3.60
N SER A 123 -0.69 -31.21 3.23
CA SER A 123 0.42 -30.43 3.79
C SER A 123 0.08 -28.94 3.84
N LEU A 124 0.85 -28.17 4.59
CA LEU A 124 0.73 -26.70 4.63
C LEU A 124 0.93 -26.02 3.26
N ASP A 125 1.42 -26.75 2.27
CA ASP A 125 1.57 -26.24 0.90
C ASP A 125 0.29 -26.45 0.06
N ASP A 126 -0.64 -27.30 0.52
CA ASP A 126 -1.97 -27.51 -0.08
C ASP A 126 -3.06 -26.82 0.74
N VAL A 127 -3.00 -25.49 0.78
CA VAL A 127 -3.98 -24.66 1.51
C VAL A 127 -5.29 -24.60 0.74
N LEU A 128 -6.37 -25.01 1.38
CA LEU A 128 -7.75 -24.98 0.85
C LEU A 128 -8.44 -23.63 1.11
N GLY A 129 -8.10 -22.97 2.23
CA GLY A 129 -8.74 -21.75 2.64
C GLY A 129 -8.54 -21.47 4.12
N PHE A 130 -9.47 -20.75 4.73
CA PHE A 130 -9.47 -20.50 6.17
C PHE A 130 -10.86 -20.62 6.77
N VAL A 131 -10.92 -20.80 8.09
CA VAL A 131 -12.15 -20.74 8.88
C VAL A 131 -12.04 -19.57 9.87
N HIS A 132 -13.10 -18.78 9.97
CA HIS A 132 -13.26 -17.79 11.01
C HIS A 132 -14.08 -18.36 12.16
N HIS A 133 -13.67 -18.13 13.41
CA HIS A 133 -14.32 -18.71 14.60
C HIS A 133 -15.86 -18.48 14.65
N SER A 134 -16.33 -17.34 14.11
CA SER A 134 -17.76 -17.04 14.07
C SER A 134 -18.58 -18.00 13.19
N ALA A 135 -17.94 -18.72 12.27
CA ALA A 135 -18.64 -19.69 11.44
C ALA A 135 -19.12 -20.92 12.23
N LEU A 136 -18.49 -21.22 13.38
CA LEU A 136 -18.91 -22.29 14.28
C LEU A 136 -20.30 -22.06 14.90
N PHE A 137 -20.75 -20.81 15.02
CA PHE A 137 -22.12 -20.52 15.50
C PHE A 137 -23.23 -21.08 14.59
N LYS A 138 -22.91 -21.37 13.33
CA LYS A 138 -23.84 -21.99 12.38
C LYS A 138 -24.03 -23.50 12.62
N ARG A 139 -23.28 -24.08 13.57
CA ARG A 139 -23.26 -25.52 13.89
C ARG A 139 -23.02 -26.39 12.65
N PRO A 140 -21.89 -26.21 11.96
CA PRO A 140 -21.55 -27.01 10.78
C PRO A 140 -21.33 -28.49 11.16
N ASN A 141 -21.49 -29.37 10.17
CA ASN A 141 -21.19 -30.81 10.37
C ASN A 141 -19.72 -31.13 10.05
N ALA A 142 -19.10 -30.36 9.15
CA ALA A 142 -17.71 -30.55 8.76
C ALA A 142 -17.02 -29.17 8.54
N ILE A 143 -15.70 -29.18 8.64
CA ILE A 143 -14.88 -27.97 8.37
C ILE A 143 -15.10 -27.46 6.94
N ALA A 144 -15.27 -28.38 5.99
CA ALA A 144 -15.53 -28.03 4.59
C ALA A 144 -16.78 -27.18 4.39
N ASP A 145 -17.82 -27.32 5.26
CA ASP A 145 -19.08 -26.57 5.15
C ASP A 145 -18.92 -25.07 5.44
N ILE A 146 -17.87 -24.70 6.17
CA ILE A 146 -17.60 -23.33 6.65
C ILE A 146 -16.29 -22.76 6.11
N LEU A 147 -15.66 -23.47 5.20
CA LEU A 147 -14.41 -23.06 4.58
C LEU A 147 -14.62 -21.81 3.74
N GLN A 148 -13.74 -20.82 3.91
CA GLN A 148 -13.72 -19.59 3.12
C GLN A 148 -12.48 -19.57 2.23
N PRO A 149 -12.61 -19.07 0.99
CA PRO A 149 -11.47 -18.96 0.09
C PRO A 149 -10.46 -17.93 0.62
N VAL A 150 -9.18 -18.16 0.36
CA VAL A 150 -8.08 -17.27 0.74
C VAL A 150 -7.33 -16.80 -0.50
N LEU A 151 -6.83 -15.57 -0.48
CA LEU A 151 -5.94 -15.07 -1.53
C LEU A 151 -4.55 -15.71 -1.38
N MET A 152 -3.93 -16.02 -2.52
CA MET A 152 -2.52 -16.40 -2.58
C MET A 152 -1.72 -15.26 -3.21
N VAL A 153 -0.64 -14.84 -2.55
CA VAL A 153 0.19 -13.72 -2.98
C VAL A 153 1.67 -14.09 -2.88
N PRO A 154 2.52 -13.63 -3.81
CA PRO A 154 3.95 -13.89 -3.73
C PRO A 154 4.61 -13.04 -2.63
N GLU A 155 5.63 -13.59 -1.97
CA GLU A 155 6.40 -12.90 -0.91
C GLU A 155 7.03 -11.57 -1.38
N SER A 156 7.33 -11.46 -2.67
CA SER A 156 7.91 -10.26 -3.30
C SER A 156 6.90 -9.14 -3.59
N MET A 157 5.60 -9.37 -3.37
CA MET A 157 4.56 -8.37 -3.61
C MET A 157 4.77 -7.15 -2.73
N ALA A 158 4.53 -5.94 -3.26
CA ALA A 158 4.57 -4.71 -2.48
C ALA A 158 3.30 -4.57 -1.61
N ALA A 159 3.44 -4.00 -0.42
CA ALA A 159 2.36 -3.85 0.55
C ALA A 159 1.15 -3.07 0.01
N ASN A 160 1.38 -2.02 -0.78
CA ASN A 160 0.33 -1.24 -1.43
C ASN A 160 -0.51 -2.07 -2.42
N LEU A 161 0.13 -2.98 -3.16
CA LEU A 161 -0.57 -3.88 -4.08
C LEU A 161 -1.40 -4.90 -3.31
N LEU A 162 -0.86 -5.47 -2.23
CA LEU A 162 -1.62 -6.37 -1.35
C LEU A 162 -2.87 -5.68 -0.78
N LEU A 163 -2.73 -4.44 -0.29
CA LEU A 163 -3.86 -3.67 0.22
C LEU A 163 -4.93 -3.43 -0.85
N SER A 164 -4.50 -3.17 -2.10
CA SER A 164 -5.40 -3.05 -3.24
C SER A 164 -6.15 -4.35 -3.52
N GLU A 165 -5.45 -5.50 -3.50
CA GLU A 165 -6.07 -6.83 -3.69
C GLU A 165 -7.06 -7.16 -2.56
N PHE A 166 -6.72 -6.87 -1.30
CA PHE A 166 -7.64 -7.03 -0.17
C PHE A 166 -8.91 -6.21 -0.34
N THR A 167 -8.77 -4.94 -0.74
CA THR A 167 -9.91 -4.05 -0.95
C THR A 167 -10.79 -4.52 -2.11
N LYS A 168 -10.18 -4.90 -3.23
CA LYS A 168 -10.85 -5.37 -4.43
C LYS A 168 -11.64 -6.67 -4.21
N HIS A 169 -11.05 -7.62 -3.49
CA HIS A 169 -11.64 -8.94 -3.23
C HIS A 169 -12.43 -8.98 -1.91
N ARG A 170 -12.46 -7.88 -1.14
CA ARG A 170 -13.07 -7.79 0.20
C ARG A 170 -12.56 -8.90 1.14
N GLN A 171 -11.28 -9.19 1.03
CA GLN A 171 -10.61 -10.15 1.89
C GLN A 171 -9.70 -9.44 2.88
N THR A 172 -9.39 -10.11 3.98
CA THR A 172 -8.57 -9.59 5.07
C THR A 172 -7.48 -10.58 5.48
N ILE A 173 -7.26 -11.62 4.67
CA ILE A 173 -6.22 -12.62 4.89
C ILE A 173 -5.71 -13.11 3.54
N ALA A 174 -4.40 -13.31 3.44
CA ALA A 174 -3.74 -13.90 2.28
C ALA A 174 -2.68 -14.90 2.74
N VAL A 175 -2.54 -15.98 2.00
CA VAL A 175 -1.42 -16.93 2.11
C VAL A 175 -0.28 -16.42 1.23
N VAL A 176 0.90 -16.36 1.82
CA VAL A 176 2.12 -15.95 1.13
C VAL A 176 2.81 -17.19 0.59
N VAL A 177 3.12 -17.17 -0.70
CA VAL A 177 3.75 -18.30 -1.38
C VAL A 177 5.10 -17.92 -1.98
N ASP A 178 6.02 -18.87 -2.00
CA ASP A 178 7.31 -18.74 -2.66
C ASP A 178 7.19 -18.91 -4.19
N VAL A 179 8.32 -18.86 -4.90
CA VAL A 179 8.38 -19.05 -6.36
C VAL A 179 8.10 -20.49 -6.80
N PHE A 180 8.12 -21.46 -5.90
CA PHE A 180 7.85 -22.87 -6.14
C PHE A 180 6.42 -23.26 -5.76
N GLY A 181 5.64 -22.34 -5.19
CA GLY A 181 4.28 -22.56 -4.73
C GLY A 181 4.19 -23.08 -3.29
N GLY A 182 5.31 -23.13 -2.56
CA GLY A 182 5.32 -23.47 -1.13
C GLY A 182 4.75 -22.33 -0.27
N THR A 183 4.07 -22.66 0.81
CA THR A 183 3.55 -21.67 1.75
C THR A 183 4.67 -21.17 2.67
N GLU A 184 4.94 -19.87 2.60
CA GLU A 184 5.92 -19.17 3.44
C GLU A 184 5.31 -18.52 4.68
N GLY A 185 4.03 -18.17 4.62
CA GLY A 185 3.37 -17.51 5.74
C GLY A 185 1.97 -17.01 5.40
N ILE A 186 1.45 -16.11 6.24
CA ILE A 186 0.19 -15.39 6.01
C ILE A 186 0.34 -13.90 6.30
N VAL A 187 -0.57 -13.13 5.73
CA VAL A 187 -0.78 -11.70 6.06
C VAL A 187 -2.25 -11.48 6.37
N THR A 188 -2.51 -10.67 7.41
CA THR A 188 -3.88 -10.30 7.82
C THR A 188 -4.05 -8.80 7.92
#